data_8deff5dc17b82f5ad22f5cecc92ef32b
#
_entry.id   8deff5dc17b82f5ad22f5cecc92ef32b
#
_cell.length_a   1.000
_cell.length_b   1.000
_cell.length_c   1.000
_cell.angle_alpha   90.00
_cell.angle_beta   90.00
_cell.angle_gamma   90.00
#
_symmetry.space_group_name_H-M   'P 1'
#
loop_
_entity.id
_entity.type
_entity.pdbx_description
1 polymer ?
#
loop_
_entity_poly.entity_id
_entity_poly.type
_entity_poly.pdbx_seq_one_letter_code
_entity_poly.pdbx_strand_id
1 'polypeptide(L)' 'MQAITVNGEPRALPAGRATIADLIREMRLEGKRIAVERNGEIVPRSRHADTSLAAGDVIEIVGAVGGG' A
#
# COMPACT_ATOMS: atom_id res chain seq x y z
N MET A 1 -3.07 -19.37 -2.80
CA MET A 1 -2.83 -18.23 -1.92
C MET A 1 -2.44 -17.02 -2.74
N GLN A 2 -3.02 -15.88 -2.45
CA GLN A 2 -2.74 -14.66 -3.20
C GLN A 2 -1.82 -13.76 -2.38
N ALA A 3 -0.90 -13.14 -3.07
CA ALA A 3 0.08 -12.30 -2.40
C ALA A 3 0.39 -11.06 -3.22
N ILE A 4 0.81 -10.03 -2.52
CA ILE A 4 1.37 -8.82 -3.10
C ILE A 4 2.81 -8.72 -2.61
N THR A 5 3.54 -7.78 -3.20
CA THR A 5 4.90 -7.48 -2.75
C THR A 5 4.88 -6.06 -2.20
N VAL A 6 5.38 -5.88 -0.99
CA VAL A 6 5.45 -4.56 -0.37
C VAL A 6 6.90 -4.30 0.00
N ASN A 7 7.48 -3.27 -0.63
CA ASN A 7 8.88 -2.91 -0.42
C ASN A 7 9.80 -4.11 -0.60
N GLY A 8 9.52 -4.91 -1.63
CA GLY A 8 10.35 -6.05 -1.97
C GLY A 8 10.07 -7.32 -1.20
N GLU A 9 9.11 -7.31 -0.29
CA GLU A 9 8.80 -8.48 0.51
C GLU A 9 7.41 -9.00 0.22
N PRO A 10 7.25 -10.31 0.10
CA PRO A 10 5.93 -10.87 -0.12
C PRO A 10 5.04 -10.69 1.10
N ARG A 11 3.77 -10.44 0.84
CA ARG A 11 2.79 -10.22 1.88
C ARG A 11 1.47 -10.79 1.43
N ALA A 12 0.80 -11.51 2.30
CA ALA A 12 -0.47 -12.12 1.95
C ALA A 12 -1.51 -11.04 1.65
N LEU A 13 -2.26 -11.23 0.59
CA LEU A 13 -3.36 -10.35 0.27
C LEU A 13 -4.52 -10.72 1.18
N PRO A 14 -5.09 -9.75 1.92
CA PRO A 14 -6.22 -10.07 2.79
C PRO A 14 -7.39 -10.65 2.01
N ALA A 15 -8.16 -11.49 2.65
CA ALA A 15 -9.34 -12.08 2.03
C ALA A 15 -10.36 -10.99 1.74
N GLY A 16 -11.08 -11.16 0.65
CA GLY A 16 -12.10 -10.21 0.27
C GLY A 16 -11.51 -9.00 -0.41
N ARG A 17 -12.21 -7.89 -0.28
CA ARG A 17 -11.82 -6.68 -0.96
C ARG A 17 -10.89 -5.86 -0.08
N ALA A 18 -9.66 -5.68 -0.52
CA ALA A 18 -8.70 -4.87 0.21
C ALA A 18 -8.25 -3.71 -0.64
N THR A 19 -8.06 -2.56 -0.01
CA THR A 19 -7.58 -1.37 -0.69
C THR A 19 -6.22 -0.98 -0.14
N ILE A 20 -5.60 0.01 -0.78
CA ILE A 20 -4.34 0.54 -0.28
C ILE A 20 -4.55 1.12 1.13
N ALA A 21 -5.70 1.75 1.37
CA ALA A 21 -5.98 2.27 2.70
C ALA A 21 -6.00 1.15 3.74
N ASP A 22 -6.55 -0.01 3.39
CA ASP A 22 -6.56 -1.16 4.29
C ASP A 22 -5.15 -1.64 4.59
N LEU A 23 -4.29 -1.67 3.57
CA LEU A 23 -2.91 -2.07 3.75
C LEU A 23 -2.18 -1.12 4.68
N ILE A 24 -2.37 0.17 4.49
CA ILE A 24 -1.73 1.19 5.32
C ILE A 24 -2.17 1.04 6.77
N ARG A 25 -3.46 0.77 6.98
CA ARG A 25 -3.98 0.55 8.33
C ARG A 25 -3.36 -0.69 8.96
N GLU A 26 -3.26 -1.75 8.19
CA GLU A 26 -2.69 -2.99 8.69
C GLU A 26 -1.22 -2.83 9.07
N MET A 27 -0.50 -2.00 8.34
CA MET A 27 0.90 -1.74 8.60
C MET A 27 1.11 -0.64 9.65
N ARG A 28 0.02 -0.10 10.18
CA ARG A 28 0.05 0.95 11.20
C ARG A 28 0.74 2.21 10.72
N LEU A 29 0.47 2.55 9.48
CA LEU A 29 1.06 3.74 8.87
C LEU A 29 0.04 4.86 8.71
N GLU A 30 -1.16 4.69 9.26
CA GLU A 30 -2.17 5.74 9.18
C GLU A 30 -1.66 7.03 9.81
N GLY A 31 -1.97 8.13 9.16
CA GLY A 31 -1.58 9.44 9.67
C GLY A 31 -0.13 9.79 9.45
N LYS A 32 0.67 8.86 8.96
CA LYS A 32 2.07 9.13 8.70
C LYS A 32 2.23 9.69 7.30
N ARG A 33 3.28 10.49 7.11
CA ARG A 33 3.58 11.03 5.80
C ARG A 33 4.28 9.97 4.99
N ILE A 34 3.56 9.40 4.05
CA ILE A 34 4.09 8.35 3.20
C ILE A 34 3.68 8.61 1.77
N ALA A 35 4.47 8.08 0.86
CA ALA A 35 4.14 8.04 -0.55
C ALA A 35 4.00 6.58 -0.94
N VAL A 36 2.96 6.28 -1.70
CA VAL A 36 2.66 4.91 -2.11
C VAL A 36 2.70 4.83 -3.62
N GLU A 37 3.41 3.82 -4.13
CA GLU A 37 3.37 3.48 -5.54
C GLU A 37 2.78 2.11 -5.70
N ARG A 38 1.97 1.94 -6.72
CA ARG A 38 1.41 0.65 -7.08
C ARG A 38 1.81 0.37 -8.52
N ASN A 39 2.58 -0.69 -8.69
CA ASN A 39 3.06 -1.10 -10.03
C ASN A 39 3.72 0.04 -10.78
N GLY A 40 4.51 0.83 -10.05
CA GLY A 40 5.28 1.91 -10.65
C GLY A 40 4.57 3.24 -10.75
N GLU A 41 3.32 3.32 -10.30
CA GLU A 41 2.55 4.55 -10.38
C GLU A 41 2.22 5.05 -8.99
N ILE A 42 2.39 6.36 -8.79
CA ILE A 42 2.05 6.96 -7.51
C ILE A 42 0.54 6.97 -7.32
N VAL A 43 0.10 6.56 -6.13
CA VAL A 43 -1.31 6.59 -5.76
C VAL A 43 -1.48 7.72 -4.75
N PRO A 44 -2.16 8.80 -5.12
CA PRO A 44 -2.37 9.91 -4.19
C PRO A 44 -3.15 9.46 -2.97
N ARG A 45 -2.91 10.13 -1.86
CA ARG A 45 -3.60 9.80 -0.62
C ARG A 45 -5.12 9.77 -0.80
N SER A 46 -5.64 10.72 -1.57
CA SER A 46 -7.09 10.81 -1.79
C SER A 46 -7.66 9.59 -2.52
N ARG A 47 -6.80 8.76 -3.09
CA ARG A 47 -7.24 7.58 -3.84
C ARG A 47 -6.94 6.27 -3.11
N HIS A 48 -6.34 6.34 -1.92
CA HIS A 48 -5.97 5.12 -1.19
C HIS A 48 -7.18 4.24 -0.87
N ALA A 49 -8.29 4.87 -0.49
CA ALA A 49 -9.48 4.11 -0.14
C ALA A 49 -10.22 3.56 -1.36
N ASP A 50 -9.93 4.10 -2.53
CA ASP A 50 -10.61 3.71 -3.77
C ASP A 50 -9.78 2.77 -4.63
N THR A 51 -8.53 2.53 -4.26
CA THR A 51 -7.64 1.72 -5.08
C THR A 51 -7.55 0.33 -4.50
N SER A 52 -8.14 -0.62 -5.20
CA SER A 52 -8.14 -2.01 -4.75
C SER A 52 -6.80 -2.67 -5.04
N LEU A 53 -6.41 -3.55 -4.14
CA LEU A 53 -5.23 -4.37 -4.33
C LEU A 53 -5.60 -5.63 -5.10
N ALA A 54 -4.68 -6.11 -5.91
CA ALA A 54 -4.87 -7.33 -6.67
C ALA A 54 -3.66 -8.23 -6.49
N ALA A 55 -3.88 -9.53 -6.63
CA ALA A 55 -2.78 -10.48 -6.52
C ALA A 55 -1.69 -10.11 -7.51
N GLY A 56 -0.45 -10.17 -7.04
CA GLY A 56 0.69 -9.84 -7.87
C GLY A 56 1.07 -8.37 -7.90
N ASP A 57 0.30 -7.51 -7.24
CA ASP A 57 0.64 -6.10 -7.21
C ASP A 57 1.98 -5.88 -6.52
N VAL A 58 2.72 -4.91 -7.02
CA VAL A 58 3.98 -4.49 -6.42
C VAL A 58 3.76 -3.11 -5.82
N ILE A 59 3.87 -3.04 -4.51
CA ILE A 59 3.61 -1.83 -3.74
C ILE A 59 4.93 -1.33 -3.16
N GLU A 60 5.17 -0.03 -3.31
CA GLU A 60 6.31 0.62 -2.67
C GLU A 60 5.78 1.70 -1.76
N ILE A 61 6.20 1.67 -0.52
CA ILE A 61 5.79 2.68 0.46
C ILE A 61 7.05 3.29 1.04
N VAL A 62 7.18 4.60 0.88
CA VAL A 62 8.34 5.32 1.41
C VAL A 62 7.84 6.43 2.32
N GLY A 63 8.59 6.66 3.39
CA GLY A 63 8.27 7.75 4.29
C GLY A 63 8.72 9.08 3.70
N ALA A 64 7.93 10.11 3.95
CA ALA A 64 8.31 11.44 3.52
C ALA A 64 9.47 11.92 4.39
N VAL A 65 10.49 12.41 3.73
CA VAL A 65 11.69 12.86 4.42
C VAL A 65 11.45 14.22 5.04
N GLY A 66 12.09 14.45 6.17
CA GLY A 66 12.06 15.77 6.80
C GLY A 66 10.84 16.02 7.64
N GLY A 67 9.88 15.19 7.55
CA GLY A 67 8.71 15.33 8.37
C GLY A 67 8.87 14.70 9.73
N GLY A 68 9.90 13.97 9.83
CA GLY A 68 10.20 13.31 11.09
C GLY A 68 9.12 12.40 11.53
#